data_93fbf7af0091cd30a8ae41ba22aea2ab
#
_entry.id   93fbf7af0091cd30a8ae41ba22aea2ab
#
_cell.length_a   1.000
_cell.length_b   1.000
_cell.length_c   1.000
_cell.angle_alpha   90.00
_cell.angle_beta   90.00
_cell.angle_gamma   90.00
#
_symmetry.space_group_name_H-M   'P 1'
#
loop_
_entity.id
_entity.type
_entity.pdbx_description
1 polymer ?
#
loop_
_entity_poly.entity_id
_entity_poly.type
_entity_poly.pdbx_seq_one_letter_code
_entity_poly.pdbx_strand_id
1 'polypeptide(L)'
;MPGGIKAAFPYTIPVFLGWIFVALTYGVLMSDIGYNAWWTMLFSAVCFCGSMQIAAIPMMAAGFDPAQMLLMSYLVNFRHSFYGIPLLEKYKDAGVLKPFMIYTLSDEQFSLSVSVQKPEGVEDKYFYFGINFLCFIYWVGLCGLGGVIGGLITFDTTGLDFALTAMFVVMFLQQWKEKRNRPACVIGIGVTLLCRIFFGTSVFLIPSLLVILLIFWIGRDKL
;
A
#
# COMPACT_ATOMS: atom_id res chain seq x y z
N MET A 1 -14.28 5.20 -22.63
CA MET A 1 -13.80 4.20 -21.63
C MET A 1 -12.78 3.20 -22.18
N PRO A 2 -13.06 2.34 -23.17
CA PRO A 2 -12.12 1.30 -23.60
C PRO A 2 -10.74 1.83 -24.05
N GLY A 3 -10.71 2.98 -24.72
CA GLY A 3 -9.46 3.61 -25.17
C GLY A 3 -8.55 4.06 -24.02
N GLY A 4 -9.13 4.58 -22.92
CA GLY A 4 -8.38 5.02 -21.75
C GLY A 4 -7.73 3.85 -21.01
N ILE A 5 -8.46 2.74 -20.81
CA ILE A 5 -7.92 1.53 -20.17
C ILE A 5 -6.81 0.91 -21.02
N LYS A 6 -6.99 0.82 -22.34
CA LYS A 6 -5.93 0.35 -23.25
C LYS A 6 -4.68 1.22 -23.19
N ALA A 7 -4.86 2.53 -23.14
CA ALA A 7 -3.77 3.47 -23.05
C ALA A 7 -3.02 3.38 -21.70
N ALA A 8 -3.73 3.07 -20.61
CA ALA A 8 -3.15 2.91 -19.27
C ALA A 8 -2.38 1.59 -19.11
N PHE A 9 -2.75 0.53 -19.83
CA PHE A 9 -2.21 -0.81 -19.67
C PHE A 9 -0.68 -0.89 -19.67
N PRO A 10 0.06 -0.35 -20.67
CA PRO A 10 1.52 -0.47 -20.68
C PRO A 10 2.19 0.20 -19.49
N TYR A 11 1.60 1.25 -18.94
CA TYR A 11 2.13 1.96 -17.77
C TYR A 11 1.91 1.20 -16.46
N THR A 12 0.91 0.31 -16.39
CA THR A 12 0.60 -0.48 -15.20
C THR A 12 1.34 -1.80 -15.13
N ILE A 13 2.00 -2.26 -16.22
CA ILE A 13 2.77 -3.52 -16.25
C ILE A 13 3.85 -3.57 -15.15
N PRO A 14 4.67 -2.52 -14.93
CA PRO A 14 5.69 -2.56 -13.87
C PRO A 14 5.09 -2.75 -12.47
N VAL A 15 3.92 -2.15 -12.22
CA VAL A 15 3.18 -2.31 -10.95
C VAL A 15 2.69 -3.75 -10.81
N PHE A 16 2.10 -4.31 -11.86
CA PHE A 16 1.67 -5.70 -11.89
C PHE A 16 2.82 -6.66 -11.54
N LEU A 17 3.96 -6.52 -12.22
CA LEU A 17 5.13 -7.36 -11.98
C LEU A 17 5.68 -7.22 -10.56
N GLY A 18 5.69 -6.01 -10.02
CA GLY A 18 6.11 -5.75 -8.65
C GLY A 18 5.19 -6.37 -7.60
N TRP A 19 3.90 -6.47 -7.91
CA TRP A 19 2.90 -6.97 -6.96
C TRP A 19 2.71 -8.49 -6.98
N ILE A 20 3.12 -9.20 -8.04
CA ILE A 20 2.87 -10.65 -8.18
C ILE A 20 3.27 -11.38 -6.90
N PHE A 21 4.52 -11.21 -6.47
CA PHE A 21 5.03 -11.97 -5.35
C PHE A 21 4.33 -11.59 -4.02
N VAL A 22 4.18 -10.31 -3.75
CA VAL A 22 3.59 -9.81 -2.50
C VAL A 22 2.11 -10.19 -2.38
N ALA A 23 1.35 -10.05 -3.47
CA ALA A 23 -0.06 -10.36 -3.48
C ALA A 23 -0.33 -11.88 -3.37
N LEU A 24 0.47 -12.71 -4.05
CA LEU A 24 0.40 -14.16 -3.91
C LEU A 24 0.74 -14.60 -2.48
N THR A 25 1.81 -14.04 -1.90
CA THR A 25 2.20 -14.31 -0.50
C THR A 25 1.07 -13.95 0.46
N TYR A 26 0.45 -12.76 0.31
CA TYR A 26 -0.70 -12.37 1.12
C TYR A 26 -1.84 -13.40 1.03
N GLY A 27 -2.16 -13.85 -0.18
CA GLY A 27 -3.21 -14.85 -0.38
C GLY A 27 -2.91 -16.20 0.30
N VAL A 28 -1.66 -16.67 0.21
CA VAL A 28 -1.21 -17.88 0.90
C VAL A 28 -1.31 -17.73 2.42
N LEU A 29 -0.84 -16.62 2.99
CA LEU A 29 -0.91 -16.33 4.42
C LEU A 29 -2.36 -16.25 4.93
N MET A 30 -3.29 -15.70 4.15
CA MET A 30 -4.72 -15.69 4.48
C MET A 30 -5.30 -17.10 4.51
N SER A 31 -4.88 -17.98 3.58
CA SER A 31 -5.28 -19.38 3.59
C SER A 31 -4.75 -20.12 4.82
N ASP A 32 -3.53 -19.83 5.25
CA ASP A 32 -2.88 -20.43 6.41
C ASP A 32 -3.65 -20.15 7.72
N ILE A 33 -4.19 -18.95 7.87
CA ILE A 33 -5.05 -18.59 9.01
C ILE A 33 -6.53 -18.99 8.83
N GLY A 34 -6.85 -19.82 7.83
CA GLY A 34 -8.15 -20.43 7.61
C GLY A 34 -9.13 -19.66 6.72
N TYR A 35 -8.72 -18.57 6.07
CA TYR A 35 -9.55 -17.84 5.12
C TYR A 35 -9.37 -18.38 3.71
N ASN A 36 -10.45 -18.77 3.05
CA ASN A 36 -10.41 -19.23 1.67
C ASN A 36 -10.20 -18.06 0.67
N ALA A 37 -9.92 -18.39 -0.59
CA ALA A 37 -9.65 -17.44 -1.65
C ALA A 37 -10.76 -16.38 -1.82
N TRP A 38 -12.03 -16.73 -1.59
CA TRP A 38 -13.15 -15.79 -1.69
C TRP A 38 -13.07 -14.69 -0.63
N TRP A 39 -12.81 -15.05 0.63
CA TRP A 39 -12.61 -14.07 1.70
C TRP A 39 -11.37 -13.22 1.46
N THR A 40 -10.29 -13.82 0.95
CA THR A 40 -9.07 -13.10 0.58
C THR A 40 -9.34 -12.05 -0.49
N MET A 41 -10.08 -12.40 -1.56
CA MET A 41 -10.50 -11.46 -2.60
C MET A 41 -11.39 -10.35 -2.06
N LEU A 42 -12.40 -10.70 -1.24
CA LEU A 42 -13.32 -9.73 -0.66
C LEU A 42 -12.57 -8.74 0.23
N PHE A 43 -11.68 -9.24 1.09
CA PHE A 43 -10.88 -8.40 1.97
C PHE A 43 -9.95 -7.48 1.16
N SER A 44 -9.30 -8.00 0.10
CA SER A 44 -8.47 -7.21 -0.80
C SER A 44 -9.26 -6.16 -1.56
N ALA A 45 -10.49 -6.47 -1.97
CA ALA A 45 -11.36 -5.53 -2.65
C ALA A 45 -11.90 -4.43 -1.72
N VAL A 46 -12.16 -4.74 -0.44
CA VAL A 46 -12.73 -3.79 0.52
C VAL A 46 -11.65 -2.94 1.20
N CYS A 47 -10.52 -3.52 1.58
CA CYS A 47 -9.46 -2.80 2.29
C CYS A 47 -8.44 -2.13 1.38
N PHE A 48 -8.24 -2.64 0.19
CA PHE A 48 -7.32 -2.19 -0.86
C PHE A 48 -6.04 -1.47 -0.35
N CYS A 49 -5.38 -2.05 0.63
CA CYS A 49 -4.13 -1.54 1.20
C CYS A 49 -3.21 -2.71 1.57
N GLY A 50 -2.28 -3.07 0.69
CA GLY A 50 -1.42 -4.24 0.84
C GLY A 50 -0.63 -4.27 2.14
N SER A 51 -0.04 -3.15 2.55
CA SER A 51 0.72 -3.05 3.80
C SER A 51 -0.15 -3.33 5.03
N MET A 52 -1.35 -2.75 5.09
CA MET A 52 -2.27 -2.99 6.21
C MET A 52 -2.86 -4.40 6.17
N GLN A 53 -3.17 -4.93 4.97
CA GLN A 53 -3.68 -6.28 4.81
C GLN A 53 -2.70 -7.32 5.36
N ILE A 54 -1.41 -7.22 5.02
CA ILE A 54 -0.38 -8.13 5.55
C ILE A 54 -0.17 -7.92 7.05
N ALA A 55 -0.14 -6.66 7.52
CA ALA A 55 -0.01 -6.36 8.95
C ALA A 55 -1.22 -6.85 9.78
N ALA A 56 -2.38 -6.99 9.17
CA ALA A 56 -3.59 -7.49 9.82
C ALA A 56 -3.57 -9.00 10.07
N ILE A 57 -2.82 -9.79 9.29
CA ILE A 57 -2.80 -11.26 9.39
C ILE A 57 -2.48 -11.74 10.82
N PRO A 58 -1.34 -11.35 11.45
CA PRO A 58 -1.05 -11.78 12.81
C PRO A 58 -2.07 -11.27 13.83
N MET A 59 -2.69 -10.10 13.60
CA MET A 59 -3.73 -9.57 14.48
C MET A 59 -5.02 -10.39 14.38
N MET A 60 -5.37 -10.84 13.19
CA MET A 60 -6.53 -11.71 12.95
C MET A 60 -6.30 -13.11 13.53
N ALA A 61 -5.08 -13.64 13.42
CA ALA A 61 -4.70 -14.95 13.96
C ALA A 61 -4.66 -14.96 15.51
N ALA A 62 -4.23 -13.86 16.14
CA ALA A 62 -4.15 -13.74 17.61
C ALA A 62 -5.50 -13.48 18.30
N GLY A 63 -6.54 -13.15 17.52
CA GLY A 63 -7.84 -12.73 18.02
C GLY A 63 -8.12 -11.26 17.67
N PHE A 64 -9.26 -11.03 17.03
CA PHE A 64 -9.61 -9.73 16.48
C PHE A 64 -9.88 -8.68 17.57
N ASP A 65 -9.02 -7.66 17.66
CA ASP A 65 -9.24 -6.45 18.47
C ASP A 65 -9.56 -5.26 17.55
N PRO A 66 -10.81 -4.79 17.50
CA PRO A 66 -11.21 -3.68 16.63
C PRO A 66 -10.47 -2.37 16.94
N ALA A 67 -10.15 -2.08 18.20
CA ALA A 67 -9.50 -0.83 18.59
C ALA A 67 -8.04 -0.81 18.12
N GLN A 68 -7.32 -1.91 18.34
CA GLN A 68 -5.95 -2.08 17.86
C GLN A 68 -5.89 -2.06 16.34
N MET A 69 -6.81 -2.75 15.65
CA MET A 69 -6.89 -2.77 14.19
C MET A 69 -7.15 -1.38 13.62
N LEU A 70 -8.07 -0.60 14.22
CA LEU A 70 -8.37 0.77 13.81
C LEU A 70 -7.15 1.67 13.97
N LEU A 71 -6.47 1.59 15.12
CA LEU A 71 -5.28 2.39 15.40
C LEU A 71 -4.17 2.07 14.40
N MET A 72 -3.86 0.79 14.19
CA MET A 72 -2.86 0.36 13.22
C MET A 72 -3.21 0.80 11.80
N SER A 73 -4.48 0.64 11.39
CA SER A 73 -4.95 1.07 10.09
C SER A 73 -4.75 2.58 9.90
N TYR A 74 -5.09 3.39 10.88
CA TYR A 74 -4.89 4.83 10.84
C TYR A 74 -3.40 5.19 10.72
N LEU A 75 -2.54 4.59 11.55
CA LEU A 75 -1.11 4.87 11.55
C LEU A 75 -0.42 4.47 10.24
N VAL A 76 -0.72 3.28 9.72
CA VAL A 76 -0.13 2.77 8.46
C VAL A 76 -0.62 3.58 7.26
N ASN A 77 -1.91 3.96 7.25
CA ASN A 77 -2.55 4.60 6.11
C ASN A 77 -2.57 6.13 6.18
N PHE A 78 -2.04 6.76 7.23
CA PHE A 78 -2.03 8.21 7.39
C PHE A 78 -1.46 8.96 6.18
N ARG A 79 -0.45 8.38 5.53
CA ARG A 79 0.17 8.92 4.31
C ARG A 79 -0.81 9.12 3.15
N HIS A 80 -1.86 8.28 3.04
CA HIS A 80 -2.86 8.39 1.98
C HIS A 80 -3.66 9.69 2.05
N SER A 81 -3.73 10.33 3.23
CA SER A 81 -4.37 11.63 3.41
C SER A 81 -3.74 12.75 2.55
N PHE A 82 -2.48 12.59 2.17
CA PHE A 82 -1.74 13.58 1.39
C PHE A 82 -1.71 13.29 -0.12
N TYR A 83 -2.06 12.09 -0.55
CA TYR A 83 -1.98 11.69 -1.96
C TYR A 83 -2.97 12.42 -2.87
N GLY A 84 -4.08 12.88 -2.31
CA GLY A 84 -5.08 13.62 -3.06
C GLY A 84 -4.59 14.98 -3.56
N ILE A 85 -3.69 15.67 -2.84
CA ILE A 85 -3.29 17.04 -3.11
C ILE A 85 -2.68 17.21 -4.52
N PRO A 86 -1.64 16.43 -4.92
CA PRO A 86 -1.05 16.55 -6.26
C PRO A 86 -1.96 16.04 -7.39
N LEU A 87 -3.00 15.27 -7.05
CA LEU A 87 -3.91 14.67 -8.04
C LEU A 87 -5.21 15.44 -8.24
N LEU A 88 -5.44 16.54 -7.48
CA LEU A 88 -6.67 17.32 -7.55
C LEU A 88 -7.00 17.76 -8.98
N GLU A 89 -6.03 18.31 -9.70
CA GLU A 89 -6.22 18.76 -11.08
C GLU A 89 -6.44 17.58 -12.03
N LYS A 90 -5.68 16.49 -11.91
CA LYS A 90 -5.79 15.31 -12.78
C LYS A 90 -7.12 14.59 -12.62
N TYR A 91 -7.73 14.65 -11.44
CA TYR A 91 -8.99 13.99 -11.11
C TYR A 91 -10.20 14.94 -11.13
N LYS A 92 -9.99 16.21 -11.55
CA LYS A 92 -11.02 17.26 -11.53
C LYS A 92 -12.29 16.86 -12.29
N ASP A 93 -12.11 16.39 -13.52
CA ASP A 93 -13.22 16.07 -14.44
C ASP A 93 -13.63 14.59 -14.43
N ALA A 94 -13.21 13.84 -13.40
CA ALA A 94 -13.50 12.41 -13.31
C ALA A 94 -14.98 12.08 -13.01
N GLY A 95 -15.76 13.05 -12.51
CA GLY A 95 -17.20 12.89 -12.26
C GLY A 95 -17.50 11.68 -11.37
N VAL A 96 -18.40 10.81 -11.83
CA VAL A 96 -18.82 9.59 -11.11
C VAL A 96 -17.71 8.55 -10.95
N LEU A 97 -16.60 8.63 -11.67
CA LEU A 97 -15.46 7.74 -11.55
C LEU A 97 -14.54 8.14 -10.38
N LYS A 98 -14.62 9.40 -9.92
CA LYS A 98 -13.76 9.97 -8.91
C LYS A 98 -13.77 9.21 -7.57
N PRO A 99 -14.91 8.81 -6.99
CA PRO A 99 -14.93 8.04 -5.74
C PRO A 99 -14.13 6.74 -5.83
N PHE A 100 -14.27 6.00 -6.94
CA PHE A 100 -13.51 4.77 -7.15
C PHE A 100 -12.01 5.06 -7.28
N MET A 101 -11.61 6.10 -8.01
CA MET A 101 -10.20 6.49 -8.18
C MET A 101 -9.56 6.92 -6.86
N ILE A 102 -10.32 7.59 -5.98
CA ILE A 102 -9.84 7.98 -4.64
C ILE A 102 -9.71 6.74 -3.74
N TYR A 103 -10.72 5.88 -3.77
CA TYR A 103 -10.76 4.65 -2.98
C TYR A 103 -9.59 3.70 -3.30
N THR A 104 -9.25 3.54 -4.58
CA THR A 104 -8.20 2.64 -5.05
C THR A 104 -6.82 3.28 -5.11
N LEU A 105 -6.62 4.46 -4.52
CA LEU A 105 -5.36 5.17 -4.58
C LEU A 105 -4.36 4.60 -3.57
N SER A 106 -3.41 3.80 -4.04
CA SER A 106 -2.26 3.31 -3.28
C SER A 106 -0.98 4.08 -3.61
N ASP A 107 0.13 3.72 -2.96
CA ASP A 107 1.45 4.31 -3.18
C ASP A 107 1.87 4.25 -4.67
N GLU A 108 1.62 3.11 -5.30
CA GLU A 108 2.01 2.84 -6.68
C GLU A 108 1.13 3.60 -7.68
N GLN A 109 -0.20 3.60 -7.48
CA GLN A 109 -1.11 4.39 -8.31
C GLN A 109 -0.84 5.89 -8.14
N PHE A 110 -0.55 6.35 -6.93
CA PHE A 110 -0.15 7.73 -6.68
C PHE A 110 1.12 8.07 -7.45
N SER A 111 2.19 7.30 -7.26
CA SER A 111 3.48 7.50 -7.93
C SER A 111 3.32 7.49 -9.45
N LEU A 112 2.59 6.51 -9.98
CA LEU A 112 2.31 6.40 -11.41
C LEU A 112 1.50 7.58 -11.92
N SER A 113 0.41 7.93 -11.24
CA SER A 113 -0.49 9.03 -11.66
C SER A 113 0.20 10.39 -11.62
N VAL A 114 1.15 10.61 -10.69
CA VAL A 114 1.94 11.86 -10.65
C VAL A 114 2.96 11.90 -11.78
N SER A 115 3.67 10.78 -12.03
CA SER A 115 4.82 10.72 -12.93
C SER A 115 4.44 10.65 -14.41
N VAL A 116 3.29 10.03 -14.72
CA VAL A 116 2.89 9.75 -16.11
C VAL A 116 1.96 10.85 -16.63
N GLN A 117 2.20 11.26 -17.88
CA GLN A 117 1.29 12.07 -18.65
C GLN A 117 0.46 11.18 -19.59
N LYS A 118 -0.81 11.54 -19.77
CA LYS A 118 -1.67 10.82 -20.70
C LYS A 118 -1.16 10.91 -22.15
N PRO A 119 -1.35 9.89 -22.97
CA PRO A 119 -1.12 9.98 -24.41
C PRO A 119 -2.07 10.96 -25.08
N GLU A 120 -1.63 11.53 -26.21
CA GLU A 120 -2.50 12.39 -27.03
C GLU A 120 -3.77 11.67 -27.48
N GLY A 121 -4.87 12.41 -27.53
CA GLY A 121 -6.17 11.86 -27.95
C GLY A 121 -6.93 11.05 -26.88
N VAL A 122 -6.39 10.92 -25.67
CA VAL A 122 -7.08 10.24 -24.56
C VAL A 122 -7.56 11.27 -23.54
N GLU A 123 -8.77 11.15 -23.03
CA GLU A 123 -9.29 12.00 -21.95
C GLU A 123 -8.67 11.61 -20.60
N ASP A 124 -8.27 12.60 -19.77
CA ASP A 124 -7.64 12.41 -18.47
C ASP A 124 -8.43 11.45 -17.58
N LYS A 125 -9.73 11.68 -17.45
CA LYS A 125 -10.60 10.86 -16.60
C LYS A 125 -10.56 9.37 -16.93
N TYR A 126 -10.50 9.00 -18.20
CA TYR A 126 -10.49 7.59 -18.61
C TYR A 126 -9.10 6.97 -18.53
N PHE A 127 -8.05 7.77 -18.70
CA PHE A 127 -6.68 7.31 -18.56
C PHE A 127 -6.35 7.01 -17.10
N TYR A 128 -6.58 7.97 -16.20
CA TYR A 128 -6.31 7.77 -14.78
C TYR A 128 -7.26 6.76 -14.11
N PHE A 129 -8.52 6.71 -14.55
CA PHE A 129 -9.42 5.62 -14.16
C PHE A 129 -8.88 4.27 -14.61
N GLY A 130 -8.35 4.17 -15.84
CA GLY A 130 -7.74 2.95 -16.36
C GLY A 130 -6.57 2.45 -15.50
N ILE A 131 -5.69 3.35 -15.05
CA ILE A 131 -4.60 3.02 -14.12
C ILE A 131 -5.17 2.42 -12.83
N ASN A 132 -6.09 3.11 -12.18
CA ASN A 132 -6.68 2.67 -10.91
C ASN A 132 -7.44 1.34 -11.06
N PHE A 133 -8.23 1.20 -12.12
CA PHE A 133 -9.02 -0.01 -12.38
C PHE A 133 -8.15 -1.23 -12.65
N LEU A 134 -7.12 -1.10 -13.50
CA LEU A 134 -6.20 -2.20 -13.80
C LEU A 134 -5.43 -2.63 -12.54
N CYS A 135 -4.89 -1.68 -11.79
CA CYS A 135 -4.20 -2.00 -10.55
C CYS A 135 -5.13 -2.66 -9.52
N PHE A 136 -6.40 -2.24 -9.43
CA PHE A 136 -7.39 -2.88 -8.59
C PHE A 136 -7.61 -4.35 -8.97
N ILE A 137 -7.82 -4.62 -10.25
CA ILE A 137 -8.00 -6.01 -10.76
C ILE A 137 -6.74 -6.85 -10.52
N TYR A 138 -5.55 -6.29 -10.74
CA TYR A 138 -4.30 -7.01 -10.50
C TYR A 138 -4.16 -7.42 -9.05
N TRP A 139 -4.36 -6.48 -8.12
CA TRP A 139 -4.21 -6.76 -6.70
C TRP A 139 -5.21 -7.79 -6.21
N VAL A 140 -6.51 -7.57 -6.44
CA VAL A 140 -7.57 -8.48 -5.99
C VAL A 140 -7.44 -9.86 -6.64
N GLY A 141 -7.13 -9.91 -7.93
CA GLY A 141 -6.97 -11.16 -8.66
C GLY A 141 -5.76 -11.96 -8.18
N LEU A 142 -4.61 -11.31 -8.00
CA LEU A 142 -3.40 -11.98 -7.50
C LEU A 142 -3.56 -12.44 -6.05
N CYS A 143 -4.19 -11.65 -5.18
CA CYS A 143 -4.50 -12.08 -3.82
C CYS A 143 -5.42 -13.30 -3.79
N GLY A 144 -6.45 -13.29 -4.64
CA GLY A 144 -7.34 -14.45 -4.78
C GLY A 144 -6.63 -15.69 -5.30
N LEU A 145 -5.77 -15.52 -6.31
CA LEU A 145 -4.95 -16.60 -6.84
C LEU A 145 -4.02 -17.17 -5.76
N GLY A 146 -3.38 -16.32 -4.96
CA GLY A 146 -2.60 -16.72 -3.80
C GLY A 146 -3.41 -17.52 -2.79
N GLY A 147 -4.66 -17.10 -2.50
CA GLY A 147 -5.59 -17.83 -1.64
C GLY A 147 -5.98 -19.22 -2.18
N VAL A 148 -6.15 -19.34 -3.51
CA VAL A 148 -6.37 -20.66 -4.15
C VAL A 148 -5.14 -21.55 -4.01
N ILE A 149 -3.95 -21.00 -4.31
CA ILE A 149 -2.67 -21.75 -4.21
C ILE A 149 -2.46 -22.19 -2.76
N GLY A 150 -2.63 -21.33 -1.77
CA GLY A 150 -2.50 -21.66 -0.36
C GLY A 150 -3.48 -22.74 0.11
N GLY A 151 -4.71 -22.75 -0.43
CA GLY A 151 -5.70 -23.77 -0.12
C GLY A 151 -5.44 -25.13 -0.77
N LEU A 152 -4.67 -25.18 -1.87
CA LEU A 152 -4.36 -26.41 -2.60
C LEU A 152 -3.07 -27.10 -2.14
N ILE A 153 -2.15 -26.32 -1.59
CA ILE A 153 -0.80 -26.80 -1.25
C ILE A 153 -0.61 -26.61 0.25
N THR A 154 -0.31 -27.71 0.95
CA THR A 154 0.17 -27.65 2.34
C THR A 154 1.61 -27.12 2.33
N PHE A 155 1.75 -25.80 2.37
CA PHE A 155 3.04 -25.14 2.47
C PHE A 155 3.49 -25.08 3.93
N ASP A 156 4.77 -25.32 4.16
CA ASP A 156 5.41 -24.80 5.36
C ASP A 156 5.53 -23.27 5.20
N THR A 157 4.67 -22.55 5.90
CA THR A 157 4.62 -21.08 5.88
C THR A 157 5.73 -20.44 6.71
N THR A 158 6.59 -21.25 7.34
CA THR A 158 7.76 -20.81 8.07
C THR A 158 8.65 -19.93 7.20
N GLY A 159 8.76 -18.65 7.59
CA GLY A 159 9.52 -17.65 6.83
C GLY A 159 8.70 -16.77 5.87
N LEU A 160 7.43 -17.09 5.58
CA LEU A 160 6.55 -16.16 4.85
C LEU A 160 6.26 -14.89 5.67
N ASP A 161 6.31 -14.98 7.01
CA ASP A 161 6.24 -13.81 7.90
C ASP A 161 7.31 -12.76 7.59
N PHE A 162 8.45 -13.21 7.02
CA PHE A 162 9.50 -12.31 6.58
C PHE A 162 9.10 -11.48 5.34
N ALA A 163 8.09 -11.89 4.58
CA ALA A 163 7.66 -11.17 3.38
C ALA A 163 7.23 -9.73 3.69
N LEU A 164 6.54 -9.52 4.84
CA LEU A 164 6.18 -8.18 5.31
C LEU A 164 7.43 -7.34 5.62
N THR A 165 8.37 -7.91 6.35
CA THR A 165 9.64 -7.24 6.67
C THR A 165 10.42 -6.91 5.40
N ALA A 166 10.52 -7.86 4.46
CA ALA A 166 11.18 -7.68 3.18
C ALA A 166 10.51 -6.56 2.35
N MET A 167 9.19 -6.50 2.33
CA MET A 167 8.44 -5.44 1.65
C MET A 167 8.79 -4.06 2.23
N PHE A 168 8.78 -3.90 3.56
CA PHE A 168 9.15 -2.62 4.19
C PHE A 168 10.62 -2.25 3.95
N VAL A 169 11.53 -3.24 3.97
CA VAL A 169 12.94 -3.01 3.62
C VAL A 169 13.08 -2.54 2.17
N VAL A 170 12.39 -3.16 1.23
CA VAL A 170 12.41 -2.73 -0.19
C VAL A 170 11.86 -1.32 -0.35
N MET A 171 10.74 -0.98 0.30
CA MET A 171 10.19 0.38 0.27
C MET A 171 11.16 1.39 0.88
N PHE A 172 11.80 1.05 1.99
CA PHE A 172 12.83 1.89 2.59
C PHE A 172 14.02 2.10 1.63
N LEU A 173 14.52 1.04 0.98
CA LEU A 173 15.63 1.13 0.03
C LEU A 173 15.26 1.97 -1.21
N GLN A 174 14.02 1.91 -1.67
CA GLN A 174 13.55 2.78 -2.75
C GLN A 174 13.58 4.25 -2.33
N GLN A 175 13.12 4.57 -1.12
CA GLN A 175 13.21 5.94 -0.60
C GLN A 175 14.67 6.38 -0.39
N TRP A 176 15.55 5.48 0.05
CA TRP A 176 16.97 5.75 0.24
C TRP A 176 17.72 6.06 -1.06
N LYS A 177 17.31 5.48 -2.19
CA LYS A 177 17.88 5.77 -3.51
C LYS A 177 17.70 7.23 -3.90
N GLU A 178 16.58 7.83 -3.57
CA GLU A 178 16.30 9.24 -3.81
C GLU A 178 17.08 10.10 -2.82
N LYS A 179 18.08 10.86 -3.32
CA LYS A 179 18.94 11.70 -2.47
C LYS A 179 18.14 12.69 -1.60
N ARG A 180 17.04 13.21 -2.13
CA ARG A 180 16.14 14.14 -1.44
C ARG A 180 15.50 13.52 -0.19
N ASN A 181 15.21 12.22 -0.20
CA ASN A 181 14.50 11.54 0.86
C ASN A 181 15.44 10.96 1.95
N ARG A 182 16.76 10.95 1.73
CA ARG A 182 17.73 10.40 2.69
C ARG A 182 17.68 11.04 4.07
N PRO A 183 17.56 12.38 4.24
CA PRO A 183 17.43 12.98 5.56
C PRO A 183 16.19 12.45 6.30
N ALA A 184 15.07 12.30 5.59
CA ALA A 184 13.85 11.72 6.15
C ALA A 184 14.04 10.28 6.62
N CYS A 185 14.73 9.46 5.85
CA CYS A 185 15.05 8.08 6.21
C CYS A 185 15.92 8.01 7.47
N VAL A 186 16.95 8.87 7.56
CA VAL A 186 17.84 8.92 8.74
C VAL A 186 17.08 9.38 9.98
N ILE A 187 16.27 10.43 9.86
CA ILE A 187 15.43 10.92 10.96
C ILE A 187 14.47 9.82 11.42
N GLY A 188 13.81 9.13 10.47
CA GLY A 188 12.87 8.04 10.76
C GLY A 188 13.53 6.93 11.57
N ILE A 189 14.70 6.43 11.15
CA ILE A 189 15.44 5.39 11.87
C ILE A 189 15.88 5.90 13.25
N GLY A 190 16.51 7.08 13.29
CA GLY A 190 17.06 7.62 14.54
C GLY A 190 16.01 7.84 15.61
N VAL A 191 14.89 8.48 15.23
CA VAL A 191 13.77 8.73 16.16
C VAL A 191 13.14 7.42 16.62
N THR A 192 12.92 6.47 15.71
CA THR A 192 12.31 5.19 16.04
C THR A 192 13.19 4.39 17.02
N LEU A 193 14.50 4.36 16.81
CA LEU A 193 15.44 3.70 17.72
C LEU A 193 15.47 4.37 19.10
N LEU A 194 15.50 5.69 19.15
CA LEU A 194 15.45 6.43 20.40
C LEU A 194 14.14 6.17 21.15
N CYS A 195 12.99 6.28 20.47
CA CYS A 195 11.70 5.99 21.09
C CYS A 195 11.60 4.54 21.59
N ARG A 196 12.16 3.58 20.87
CA ARG A 196 12.21 2.17 21.32
C ARG A 196 13.01 2.00 22.60
N ILE A 197 14.14 2.74 22.75
CA ILE A 197 14.97 2.69 23.96
C ILE A 197 14.22 3.30 25.16
N PHE A 198 13.53 4.43 24.97
CA PHE A 198 12.87 5.16 26.06
C PHE A 198 11.50 4.56 26.44
N PHE A 199 10.71 4.09 25.49
CA PHE A 199 9.33 3.64 25.71
C PHE A 199 9.16 2.11 25.65
N GLY A 200 10.24 1.37 25.36
CA GLY A 200 10.19 -0.08 25.24
C GLY A 200 9.53 -0.57 23.96
N THR A 201 9.46 -1.91 23.79
CA THR A 201 9.02 -2.55 22.54
C THR A 201 7.52 -2.48 22.28
N SER A 202 6.70 -2.26 23.30
CA SER A 202 5.23 -2.34 23.17
C SER A 202 4.56 -1.02 22.75
N VAL A 203 5.17 0.13 23.08
CA VAL A 203 4.49 1.44 22.94
C VAL A 203 5.27 2.45 22.09
N PHE A 204 6.48 2.13 21.62
CA PHE A 204 7.37 3.08 20.92
C PHE A 204 6.80 3.64 19.61
N LEU A 205 5.87 2.94 18.97
CA LEU A 205 5.39 3.26 17.63
C LEU A 205 4.67 4.63 17.60
N ILE A 206 3.76 4.86 18.54
CA ILE A 206 2.99 6.11 18.61
C ILE A 206 3.89 7.32 18.92
N PRO A 207 4.74 7.30 19.97
CA PRO A 207 5.67 8.38 20.22
C PRO A 207 6.61 8.66 19.04
N SER A 208 7.14 7.62 18.38
CA SER A 208 8.04 7.82 17.24
C SER A 208 7.36 8.52 16.07
N LEU A 209 6.12 8.14 15.74
CA LEU A 209 5.36 8.81 14.70
C LEU A 209 5.07 10.29 15.03
N LEU A 210 4.67 10.57 16.25
CA LEU A 210 4.41 11.95 16.69
C LEU A 210 5.68 12.80 16.62
N VAL A 211 6.81 12.28 17.08
CA VAL A 211 8.10 13.01 17.04
C VAL A 211 8.56 13.21 15.60
N ILE A 212 8.42 12.21 14.73
CA ILE A 212 8.75 12.33 13.30
C ILE A 212 7.88 13.41 12.65
N LEU A 213 6.57 13.40 12.89
CA LEU A 213 5.64 14.40 12.37
C LEU A 213 6.01 15.81 12.85
N LEU A 214 6.35 15.97 14.13
CA LEU A 214 6.79 17.24 14.69
C LEU A 214 8.08 17.74 14.03
N ILE A 215 9.07 16.86 13.84
CA ILE A 215 10.33 17.23 13.18
C ILE A 215 10.07 17.70 11.75
N PHE A 216 9.22 16.99 10.99
CA PHE A 216 8.89 17.40 9.63
C PHE A 216 8.03 18.64 9.57
N TRP A 217 7.15 18.86 10.55
CA TRP A 217 6.35 20.08 10.61
C TRP A 217 7.22 21.31 10.90
N ILE A 218 8.17 21.22 11.83
CA ILE A 218 9.11 22.30 12.17
C ILE A 218 10.17 22.48 11.07
N GLY A 219 10.62 21.39 10.46
CA GLY A 219 11.65 21.38 9.40
C GLY A 219 11.14 21.63 8.00
N ARG A 220 9.84 21.89 7.80
CA ARG A 220 9.15 22.00 6.52
C ARG A 220 9.86 22.90 5.49
N ASP A 221 10.48 23.97 5.96
CA ASP A 221 11.12 24.97 5.10
C ASP A 221 12.60 24.66 4.82
N LYS A 222 13.16 23.57 5.40
CA LYS A 222 14.58 23.19 5.30
C LYS A 222 14.83 21.78 4.78
N LEU A 223 13.79 20.94 4.76
CA LEU A 223 13.81 19.56 4.29
C LEU A 223 13.04 19.42 2.97
#